data_bca5eb98cd654c43692026739d2d5391
#
_entry.id   bca5eb98cd654c43692026739d2d5391
#
_cell.length_a   1.000
_cell.length_b   1.000
_cell.length_c   1.000
_cell.angle_alpha   90.00
_cell.angle_beta   90.00
_cell.angle_gamma   90.00
#
_symmetry.space_group_name_H-M   'P 1'
#
loop_
_entity.id
_entity.type
_entity.pdbx_description
1 polymer ?
#
loop_
_entity_poly.entity_id
_entity_poly.type
_entity_poly.pdbx_seq_one_letter_code
_entity_poly.pdbx_strand_id
1 'polypeptide(L)'
;MQCRGQIDGAIAMGVGWALYEKMVHHQGAMVNPALRNYRIPAFADVPPSEVCFADTHDTIGPLGAKSQGECAINPVAPAIANAVANATGVRFASLPLSPERIFARLAAASSPGRR
;
A
#
# COMPACT_ATOMS: atom_id res chain seq x y z
N MET A 1 -22.32 -5.20 6.45
CA MET A 1 -21.69 -4.00 7.06
C MET A 1 -20.29 -4.28 7.60
N GLN A 2 -20.09 -5.23 8.52
CA GLN A 2 -18.78 -5.51 9.15
C GLN A 2 -17.67 -5.91 8.17
N CYS A 3 -17.93 -6.84 7.25
CA CYS A 3 -16.93 -7.27 6.26
C CYS A 3 -16.45 -6.12 5.37
N ARG A 4 -17.37 -5.23 4.96
CA ARG A 4 -16.99 -4.05 4.19
C ARG A 4 -16.06 -3.13 4.98
N GLY A 5 -16.39 -2.87 6.26
CA GLY A 5 -15.52 -2.06 7.11
C GLY A 5 -14.12 -2.64 7.30
N GLN A 6 -13.98 -3.98 7.35
CA GLN A 6 -12.68 -4.64 7.38
C GLN A 6 -11.89 -4.41 6.09
N ILE A 7 -12.54 -4.47 4.93
CA ILE A 7 -11.89 -4.21 3.64
C ILE A 7 -11.46 -2.75 3.53
N ASP A 8 -12.32 -1.80 3.90
CA ASP A 8 -11.98 -0.38 3.89
C ASP A 8 -10.77 -0.08 4.81
N GLY A 9 -10.73 -0.70 6.00
CA GLY A 9 -9.60 -0.61 6.92
C GLY A 9 -8.31 -1.21 6.35
N ALA A 10 -8.40 -2.36 5.70
CA ALA A 10 -7.26 -3.01 5.05
C ALA A 10 -6.72 -2.19 3.87
N ILE A 11 -7.59 -1.56 3.09
CA ILE A 11 -7.19 -0.63 2.03
C ILE A 11 -6.44 0.56 2.62
N ALA A 12 -6.95 1.16 3.70
CA ALA A 12 -6.29 2.27 4.38
C ALA A 12 -4.87 1.90 4.85
N MET A 13 -4.71 0.73 5.49
CA MET A 13 -3.38 0.21 5.88
C MET A 13 -2.47 0.02 4.66
N GLY A 14 -2.99 -0.56 3.59
CA GLY A 14 -2.22 -0.80 2.37
C GLY A 14 -1.77 0.49 1.67
N VAL A 15 -2.60 1.54 1.69
CA VAL A 15 -2.23 2.89 1.22
C VAL A 15 -1.09 3.45 2.08
N GLY A 16 -1.17 3.28 3.41
CA GLY A 16 -0.11 3.68 4.33
C GLY A 16 1.22 3.03 3.98
N TRP A 17 1.27 1.71 3.87
CA TRP A 17 2.49 0.97 3.52
C TRP A 17 3.03 1.34 2.14
N ALA A 18 2.13 1.57 1.18
CA ALA A 18 2.55 1.89 -0.17
C ALA A 18 3.16 3.29 -0.31
N LEU A 19 2.66 4.29 0.42
CA LEU A 19 2.95 5.69 0.15
C LEU A 19 3.66 6.44 1.29
N TYR A 20 3.40 6.08 2.56
CA TYR A 20 3.78 6.93 3.70
C TYR A 20 4.64 6.25 4.74
N GLU A 21 4.30 5.02 5.14
CA GLU A 21 4.83 4.40 6.34
C GLU A 21 6.25 3.86 6.13
N LYS A 22 7.17 4.36 6.92
CA LYS A 22 8.56 3.91 6.91
C LYS A 22 9.16 4.00 8.31
N MET A 23 9.55 2.86 8.86
CA MET A 23 10.44 2.85 10.03
C MET A 23 11.86 3.17 9.61
N VAL A 24 12.43 4.20 10.22
CA VAL A 24 13.81 4.63 9.98
C VAL A 24 14.67 4.21 11.16
N HIS A 25 15.73 3.45 10.88
CA HIS A 25 16.70 3.01 11.87
C HIS A 25 18.05 3.68 11.65
N HIS A 26 18.69 4.08 12.74
CA HIS A 26 20.07 4.54 12.74
C HIS A 26 20.82 3.79 13.85
N GLN A 27 21.91 3.13 13.51
CA GLN A 27 22.72 2.31 14.43
C GLN A 27 21.88 1.33 15.28
N GLY A 28 20.88 0.69 14.67
CA GLY A 28 19.99 -0.26 15.34
C GLY A 28 18.84 0.34 16.15
N ALA A 29 18.81 1.65 16.35
CA ALA A 29 17.72 2.35 17.03
C ALA A 29 16.73 2.97 16.07
N MET A 30 15.41 2.87 16.37
CA MET A 30 14.37 3.56 15.61
C MET A 30 14.44 5.07 15.90
N VAL A 31 14.56 5.90 14.86
CA VAL A 31 14.69 7.36 15.00
C VAL A 31 13.38 8.12 14.76
N ASN A 32 12.32 7.43 14.35
CA ASN A 32 11.00 8.01 14.13
C ASN A 32 9.87 7.28 14.90
N PRO A 33 9.96 7.11 16.25
CA PRO A 33 9.01 6.30 17.01
C PRO A 33 7.68 7.01 17.32
N ALA A 34 7.53 8.27 16.95
CA ALA A 34 6.32 9.06 17.20
C ALA A 34 5.46 9.18 15.95
N LEU A 35 4.12 9.14 16.08
CA LEU A 35 3.19 9.28 14.96
C LEU A 35 3.36 10.59 14.17
N ARG A 36 3.94 11.61 14.78
CA ARG A 36 4.32 12.84 14.06
C ARG A 36 5.34 12.59 12.95
N ASN A 37 6.24 11.62 13.13
CA ASN A 37 7.34 11.32 12.22
C ASN A 37 7.13 9.98 11.50
N TYR A 38 6.29 9.10 12.05
CA TYR A 38 5.79 7.90 11.39
C TYR A 38 4.36 8.19 10.94
N ARG A 39 4.22 8.60 9.70
CA ARG A 39 2.94 9.06 9.16
C ARG A 39 2.08 7.88 8.74
N ILE A 40 0.88 7.80 9.33
CA ILE A 40 -0.21 6.94 8.86
C ILE A 40 -1.18 7.75 7.98
N PRO A 41 -1.94 7.12 7.08
CA PRO A 41 -2.95 7.82 6.29
C PRO A 41 -4.01 8.49 7.17
N ALA A 42 -4.39 9.71 6.84
CA ALA A 42 -5.57 10.35 7.37
C ALA A 42 -6.81 9.90 6.57
N PHE A 43 -8.00 10.18 7.08
CA PHE A 43 -9.25 9.85 6.40
C PHE A 43 -9.32 10.39 4.96
N ALA A 44 -8.80 11.59 4.72
CA ALA A 44 -8.77 12.21 3.41
C ALA A 44 -7.75 11.59 2.43
N ASP A 45 -6.79 10.81 2.93
CA ASP A 45 -5.77 10.15 2.10
C ASP A 45 -6.27 8.81 1.52
N VAL A 46 -7.37 8.27 2.05
CA VAL A 46 -7.91 6.97 1.63
C VAL A 46 -8.93 7.19 0.50
N PRO A 47 -8.73 6.57 -0.67
CA PRO A 47 -9.67 6.71 -1.77
C PRO A 47 -11.00 6.01 -1.45
N PRO A 48 -12.12 6.45 -2.05
CA PRO A 48 -13.37 5.71 -1.97
C PRO A 48 -13.20 4.32 -2.56
N SER A 49 -13.78 3.31 -1.90
CA SER A 49 -13.72 1.93 -2.33
C SER A 49 -15.08 1.40 -2.76
N GLU A 50 -15.07 0.55 -3.78
CA GLU A 50 -16.20 -0.29 -4.14
C GLU A 50 -15.89 -1.74 -3.74
N VAL A 51 -16.79 -2.35 -2.97
CA VAL A 51 -16.61 -3.70 -2.43
C VAL A 51 -17.67 -4.62 -2.99
N CYS A 52 -17.21 -5.62 -3.75
CA CYS A 52 -18.03 -6.70 -4.26
C CYS A 52 -17.63 -8.03 -3.60
N PHE A 53 -18.60 -8.78 -3.10
CA PHE A 53 -18.36 -10.10 -2.54
C PHE A 53 -18.66 -11.17 -3.58
N ALA A 54 -17.69 -12.05 -3.83
CA ALA A 54 -17.92 -13.22 -4.64
C ALA A 54 -18.72 -14.28 -3.84
N ASP A 55 -19.72 -14.88 -4.46
CA ASP A 55 -20.46 -16.01 -3.87
C ASP A 55 -19.58 -17.26 -3.97
N THR A 56 -18.86 -17.55 -2.92
CA THR A 56 -17.91 -18.66 -2.85
C THR A 56 -18.07 -19.45 -1.56
N HIS A 57 -17.78 -20.75 -1.62
CA HIS A 57 -17.83 -21.68 -0.49
C HIS A 57 -16.47 -22.35 -0.31
N ASP A 58 -15.96 -22.38 0.93
CA ASP A 58 -14.74 -23.10 1.27
C ASP A 58 -15.12 -24.50 1.77
N THR A 59 -14.42 -25.53 1.29
CA THR A 59 -14.67 -26.92 1.70
C THR A 59 -14.03 -27.28 3.05
N ILE A 60 -13.10 -26.48 3.54
CA ILE A 60 -12.35 -26.71 4.78
C ILE A 60 -12.87 -25.79 5.91
N GLY A 61 -13.25 -24.58 5.56
CA GLY A 61 -13.71 -23.59 6.54
C GLY A 61 -15.06 -23.94 7.18
N PRO A 62 -15.29 -23.57 8.45
CA PRO A 62 -16.55 -23.83 9.12
C PRO A 62 -17.69 -23.13 8.38
N LEU A 63 -18.76 -23.87 8.07
CA LEU A 63 -19.93 -23.39 7.32
C LEU A 63 -19.59 -22.79 5.94
N GLY A 64 -18.45 -23.18 5.35
CA GLY A 64 -17.99 -22.63 4.08
C GLY A 64 -17.34 -21.25 4.19
N ALA A 65 -17.07 -20.77 5.40
CA ALA A 65 -16.47 -19.46 5.62
C ALA A 65 -15.02 -19.38 5.17
N LYS A 66 -14.65 -18.22 4.65
CA LYS A 66 -13.26 -17.84 4.31
C LYS A 66 -12.76 -16.75 5.24
N SER A 67 -11.43 -16.53 5.21
CA SER A 67 -10.82 -15.45 5.92
C SER A 67 -11.35 -14.09 5.44
N GLN A 68 -11.64 -13.23 6.40
CA GLN A 68 -12.03 -11.84 6.19
C GLN A 68 -11.39 -11.01 7.30
N GLY A 69 -10.77 -9.93 6.98
CA GLY A 69 -10.04 -9.06 7.91
C GLY A 69 -8.94 -8.36 7.14
N GLU A 70 -7.71 -8.80 7.27
CA GLU A 70 -6.56 -8.15 6.65
C GLU A 70 -6.23 -8.70 5.24
N CYS A 71 -6.95 -9.68 4.71
CA CYS A 71 -6.65 -10.25 3.40
C CYS A 71 -6.69 -9.20 2.26
N ALA A 72 -7.51 -8.17 2.39
CA ALA A 72 -7.63 -7.11 1.40
C ALA A 72 -6.43 -6.16 1.33
N ILE A 73 -5.48 -6.20 2.29
CA ILE A 73 -4.27 -5.37 2.26
C ILE A 73 -3.27 -5.83 1.19
N ASN A 74 -3.23 -7.15 0.93
CA ASN A 74 -2.21 -7.76 0.08
C ASN A 74 -2.12 -7.15 -1.34
N PRO A 75 -3.22 -6.88 -2.06
CA PRO A 75 -3.17 -6.34 -3.41
C PRO A 75 -2.98 -4.81 -3.46
N VAL A 76 -3.09 -4.09 -2.36
CA VAL A 76 -3.12 -2.61 -2.38
C VAL A 76 -1.78 -2.03 -2.84
N ALA A 77 -0.68 -2.41 -2.21
CA ALA A 77 0.64 -1.91 -2.59
C ALA A 77 1.04 -2.29 -4.03
N PRO A 78 0.83 -3.53 -4.50
CA PRO A 78 1.02 -3.88 -5.91
C PRO A 78 0.13 -3.08 -6.87
N ALA A 79 -1.13 -2.83 -6.51
CA ALA A 79 -2.04 -2.04 -7.34
C ALA A 79 -1.54 -0.60 -7.51
N ILE A 80 -1.13 0.05 -6.42
CA ILE A 80 -0.56 1.40 -6.45
C ILE A 80 0.75 1.41 -7.25
N ALA A 81 1.65 0.45 -7.02
CA ALA A 81 2.90 0.34 -7.76
C ALA A 81 2.68 0.16 -9.28
N ASN A 82 1.70 -0.66 -9.66
CA ASN A 82 1.31 -0.84 -11.06
C ASN A 82 0.69 0.44 -11.66
N ALA A 83 -0.14 1.16 -10.90
CA ALA A 83 -0.71 2.43 -11.35
C ALA A 83 0.38 3.47 -11.61
N VAL A 84 1.35 3.59 -10.69
CA VAL A 84 2.50 4.49 -10.87
C VAL A 84 3.34 4.06 -12.08
N ALA A 85 3.61 2.77 -12.24
CA ALA A 85 4.35 2.25 -13.39
C ALA A 85 3.61 2.50 -14.71
N ASN A 86 2.29 2.35 -14.73
CA ASN A 86 1.47 2.65 -15.90
C ASN A 86 1.49 4.14 -16.28
N ALA A 87 1.45 5.01 -15.27
CA ALA A 87 1.47 6.46 -15.49
C ALA A 87 2.85 7.00 -15.92
N THR A 88 3.94 6.36 -15.48
CA THR A 88 5.30 6.90 -15.63
C THR A 88 6.19 6.08 -16.57
N GLY A 89 5.81 4.87 -16.90
CA GLY A 89 6.66 3.91 -17.62
C GLY A 89 7.78 3.32 -16.76
N VAL A 90 7.91 3.71 -15.49
CA VAL A 90 9.00 3.30 -14.59
C VAL A 90 8.48 2.37 -13.49
N ARG A 91 9.09 1.19 -13.37
CA ARG A 91 8.76 0.25 -12.28
C ARG A 91 9.58 0.52 -11.02
N PHE A 92 8.90 0.36 -9.90
CA PHE A 92 9.46 0.51 -8.55
C PHE A 92 9.43 -0.85 -7.85
N ALA A 93 10.55 -1.23 -7.25
CA ALA A 93 10.73 -2.52 -6.59
C ALA A 93 10.84 -2.40 -5.05
N SER A 94 10.59 -1.21 -4.50
CA SER A 94 10.69 -0.98 -3.05
C SER A 94 9.68 0.04 -2.56
N LEU A 95 9.18 -0.18 -1.34
CA LEU A 95 8.21 0.69 -0.66
C LEU A 95 8.90 1.50 0.46
N PRO A 96 8.26 2.58 0.92
CA PRO A 96 7.12 3.26 0.33
C PRO A 96 7.48 3.99 -0.98
N LEU A 97 6.49 4.23 -1.82
CA LEU A 97 6.59 5.05 -3.03
C LEU A 97 6.44 6.53 -2.65
N SER A 98 7.37 7.05 -1.85
CA SER A 98 7.31 8.45 -1.45
C SER A 98 7.54 9.38 -2.64
N PRO A 99 6.99 10.61 -2.63
CA PRO A 99 7.19 11.60 -3.69
C PRO A 99 8.66 11.80 -4.06
N GLU A 100 9.55 11.85 -3.06
CA GLU A 100 10.99 12.04 -3.27
C GLU A 100 11.61 10.84 -4.01
N ARG A 101 11.20 9.62 -3.66
CA ARG A 101 11.68 8.40 -4.33
C ARG A 101 11.20 8.33 -5.77
N ILE A 102 9.92 8.66 -6.00
CA ILE A 102 9.34 8.72 -7.35
C ILE A 102 10.10 9.76 -8.17
N PHE A 103 10.24 10.97 -7.64
CA PHE A 103 10.95 12.07 -8.32
C PHE A 103 12.40 11.69 -8.69
N ALA A 104 13.17 11.19 -7.73
CA ALA A 104 14.56 10.80 -7.95
C ALA A 104 14.69 9.72 -9.04
N ARG A 105 13.77 8.75 -9.04
CA ARG A 105 13.77 7.67 -10.02
C ARG A 105 13.39 8.15 -11.43
N LEU A 106 12.41 9.05 -11.53
CA LEU A 106 12.00 9.64 -12.80
C LEU A 106 13.09 10.56 -13.37
N ALA A 107 13.71 11.39 -12.54
CA ALA A 107 14.83 12.23 -12.94
C ALA A 107 16.00 11.39 -13.49
N ALA A 108 16.32 10.27 -12.83
CA ALA A 108 17.35 9.35 -13.31
C ALA A 108 16.99 8.67 -14.62
N ALA A 109 15.71 8.35 -14.85
CA ALA A 109 15.23 7.75 -16.08
C ALA A 109 15.18 8.72 -17.27
N SER A 110 14.98 10.03 -16.97
CA SER A 110 14.90 11.10 -17.98
C SER A 110 16.27 11.67 -18.38
N SER A 111 17.35 11.33 -17.66
CA SER A 111 18.69 11.81 -17.99
C SER A 111 19.24 11.09 -19.24
N PRO A 112 19.46 11.77 -20.38
CA PRO A 112 20.05 11.16 -21.56
C PRO A 112 21.54 10.93 -21.31
N GLY A 113 21.94 9.70 -21.11
CA GLY A 113 23.36 9.35 -21.10
C GLY A 113 23.87 8.61 -19.88
N ARG A 114 23.55 7.32 -19.83
CA ARG A 114 24.46 6.24 -19.39
C ARG A 114 23.90 4.93 -19.97
N ARG A 115 24.30 4.65 -21.20
CA ARG A 115 24.32 3.27 -21.71
C ARG A 115 25.63 2.62 -21.28
#